data_4cca999a0ac0d6d686af8bd62de5f9d6
#
_entry.id   4cca999a0ac0d6d686af8bd62de5f9d6
#
_cell.length_a   1.000
_cell.length_b   1.000
_cell.length_c   1.000
_cell.angle_alpha   90.00
_cell.angle_beta   90.00
_cell.angle_gamma   90.00
#
_symmetry.space_group_name_H-M   'P 1'
#
loop_
_entity.id
_entity.type
_entity.pdbx_description
1 polymer ?
#
loop_
_entity_poly.entity_id
_entity_poly.type
_entity_poly.pdbx_seq_one_letter_code
_entity_poly.pdbx_strand_id
1 'polypeptide(L)'
;LMSALPLMMKKEGLVEKLQMEGIDPSDRYFSRALLVSRTGSGYSGKIMYEALTVQGGSHSTIGAAVREVVEKLQGMGFSRMRTRANFRGTRYLAEKETWIDYPDPA
;
A
#
# COMPACT_ATOMS: atom_id res chain seq x y z
N LEU A 1 32.73 -7.57 -5.77
CA LEU A 1 32.35 -6.43 -6.60
C LEU A 1 30.95 -6.58 -7.14
N MET A 2 30.79 -7.56 -8.00
CA MET A 2 29.52 -7.75 -8.69
C MET A 2 28.39 -8.10 -7.73
N SER A 3 28.72 -8.80 -6.66
CA SER A 3 27.69 -9.23 -5.71
C SER A 3 27.06 -8.08 -4.94
N ALA A 4 27.73 -6.93 -4.87
CA ALA A 4 27.19 -5.80 -4.12
C ALA A 4 25.96 -5.20 -4.77
N LEU A 5 25.86 -5.23 -6.09
CA LEU A 5 24.73 -4.62 -6.79
C LEU A 5 23.40 -5.30 -6.47
N PRO A 6 23.29 -6.63 -6.54
CA PRO A 6 22.04 -7.28 -6.18
C PRO A 6 21.61 -6.98 -4.76
N LEU A 7 22.56 -6.90 -3.83
CA LEU A 7 22.23 -6.59 -2.44
C LEU A 7 21.66 -5.20 -2.30
N MET A 8 22.25 -4.23 -3.01
CA MET A 8 21.74 -2.86 -2.95
C MET A 8 20.35 -2.76 -3.53
N MET A 9 20.07 -3.47 -4.61
CA MET A 9 18.74 -3.46 -5.22
C MET A 9 17.70 -4.05 -4.28
N LYS A 10 18.06 -5.07 -3.51
CA LYS A 10 17.14 -5.66 -2.53
C LYS A 10 16.72 -4.67 -1.47
N LYS A 11 17.58 -3.72 -1.12
CA LYS A 11 17.26 -2.72 -0.10
C LYS A 11 16.19 -1.75 -0.57
N GLU A 12 15.95 -1.68 -1.87
CA GLU A 12 14.92 -0.81 -2.42
C GLU A 12 13.63 -1.55 -2.70
N GLY A 13 13.51 -2.77 -2.18
CA GLY A 13 12.33 -3.55 -2.41
C GLY A 13 11.22 -3.28 -1.42
N LEU A 14 10.32 -4.24 -1.34
CA LEU A 14 9.15 -4.19 -0.48
C LEU A 14 9.55 -4.03 0.98
N VAL A 15 8.93 -3.07 1.67
CA VAL A 15 9.19 -2.83 3.09
C VAL A 15 7.97 -3.12 3.95
N GLU A 16 6.76 -3.02 3.41
CA GLU A 16 5.56 -3.32 4.18
C GLU A 16 4.47 -3.80 3.26
N LYS A 17 3.68 -4.75 3.74
CA LYS A 17 2.51 -5.23 3.02
C LYS A 17 1.31 -5.03 3.93
N LEU A 18 0.29 -4.37 3.40
CA LEU A 18 -0.93 -4.08 4.14
C LEU A 18 -2.11 -4.79 3.50
N GLN A 19 -3.12 -5.06 4.30
CA GLN A 19 -4.42 -5.46 3.79
C GLN A 19 -5.26 -4.20 3.63
N MET A 20 -5.87 -4.02 2.48
CA MET A 20 -6.80 -2.94 2.23
C MET A 20 -8.17 -3.52 1.94
N GLU A 21 -9.19 -3.00 2.61
CA GLU A 21 -10.57 -3.39 2.38
C GLU A 21 -11.41 -2.16 2.08
N GLY A 22 -12.53 -2.39 1.41
CA GLY A 22 -13.46 -1.31 1.12
C GLY A 22 -14.54 -1.76 0.17
N ILE A 23 -15.17 -0.78 -0.48
CA ILE A 23 -16.22 -0.98 -1.46
C ILE A 23 -15.72 -0.40 -2.78
N ASP A 24 -15.79 -1.18 -3.85
CA ASP A 24 -15.31 -0.73 -5.16
C ASP A 24 -16.39 0.13 -5.86
N PRO A 25 -16.06 0.75 -7.01
CA PRO A 25 -17.03 1.60 -7.69
C PRO A 25 -18.28 0.88 -8.18
N SER A 26 -18.25 -0.45 -8.23
CA SER A 26 -19.43 -1.26 -8.59
C SER A 26 -20.22 -1.69 -7.36
N ASP A 27 -19.94 -1.09 -6.20
CA ASP A 27 -20.63 -1.37 -4.94
C ASP A 27 -20.38 -2.77 -4.41
N ARG A 28 -19.19 -3.32 -4.68
CA ARG A 28 -18.80 -4.65 -4.19
C ARG A 28 -17.72 -4.52 -3.14
N TYR A 29 -17.81 -5.33 -2.09
CA TYR A 29 -16.75 -5.44 -1.09
C TYR A 29 -15.48 -6.00 -1.76
N PHE A 30 -14.33 -5.44 -1.39
CA PHE A 30 -13.06 -5.97 -1.84
C PHE A 30 -12.04 -6.02 -0.71
N SER A 31 -11.05 -6.88 -0.90
CA SER A 31 -9.87 -6.98 -0.03
C SER A 31 -8.68 -7.28 -0.91
N ARG A 32 -7.64 -6.46 -0.82
CA ARG A 32 -6.44 -6.60 -1.64
C ARG A 32 -5.20 -6.25 -0.83
N ALA A 33 -4.06 -6.75 -1.28
CA ALA A 33 -2.78 -6.38 -0.70
C ALA A 33 -2.34 -5.03 -1.26
N LEU A 34 -1.93 -4.14 -0.37
CA LEU A 34 -1.30 -2.88 -0.72
C LEU A 34 0.18 -3.02 -0.37
N LEU A 35 1.04 -2.76 -1.33
CA LEU A 35 2.47 -2.97 -1.18
C LEU A 35 3.16 -1.63 -1.06
N VAL A 36 4.02 -1.49 -0.06
CA VAL A 36 4.84 -0.29 0.10
C VAL A 36 6.29 -0.68 -0.11
N SER A 37 6.94 0.02 -1.01
CA SER A 37 8.33 -0.24 -1.37
C SER A 37 9.17 0.99 -1.10
N ARG A 38 10.45 0.77 -0.84
CA ARG A 38 11.41 1.86 -0.75
C ARG A 38 11.83 2.26 -2.16
N THR A 39 11.79 3.55 -2.44
CA THR A 39 12.19 4.09 -3.73
C THR A 39 13.14 5.26 -3.48
N GLY A 40 14.42 5.05 -3.75
CA GLY A 40 15.41 6.07 -3.45
C GLY A 40 15.40 6.44 -1.99
N SER A 41 15.07 7.69 -1.67
CA SER A 41 15.05 8.18 -0.30
C SER A 41 13.67 8.11 0.34
N GLY A 42 12.67 7.54 -0.34
CA GLY A 42 11.30 7.58 0.16
C GLY A 42 10.58 6.25 0.03
N TYR A 43 9.27 6.30 0.14
CA TYR A 43 8.39 5.15 0.09
C TYR A 43 7.28 5.38 -0.92
N SER A 44 6.89 4.32 -1.63
CA SER A 44 5.83 4.38 -2.64
C SER A 44 4.88 3.23 -2.43
N GLY A 45 3.57 3.50 -2.56
CA GLY A 45 2.53 2.49 -2.42
C GLY A 45 2.00 2.04 -3.77
N LYS A 46 1.54 0.78 -3.82
CA LYS A 46 1.02 0.20 -5.05
C LYS A 46 -0.05 -0.83 -4.72
N ILE A 47 -1.15 -0.78 -5.45
CA ILE A 47 -2.20 -1.79 -5.35
C ILE A 47 -2.64 -2.18 -6.76
N MET A 48 -2.95 -3.46 -6.92
CA MET A 48 -3.53 -3.97 -8.15
C MET A 48 -4.95 -4.43 -7.87
N TYR A 49 -5.89 -4.00 -8.69
CA TYR A 49 -7.28 -4.36 -8.54
C TYR A 49 -7.84 -4.68 -9.91
N GLU A 50 -8.08 -5.96 -10.18
CA GLU A 50 -8.51 -6.45 -11.49
C GLU A 50 -7.50 -5.98 -12.55
N ALA A 51 -7.94 -5.26 -13.58
CA ALA A 51 -7.03 -4.76 -14.61
C ALA A 51 -6.37 -3.43 -14.24
N LEU A 52 -6.68 -2.90 -13.05
CA LEU A 52 -6.22 -1.58 -12.63
C LEU A 52 -4.97 -1.71 -11.76
N THR A 53 -3.97 -0.87 -12.01
CA THR A 53 -2.82 -0.71 -11.12
C THR A 53 -2.79 0.74 -10.68
N VAL A 54 -2.77 0.96 -9.37
CA VAL A 54 -2.65 2.30 -8.81
C VAL A 54 -1.35 2.37 -8.05
N GLN A 55 -0.51 3.33 -8.40
CA GLN A 55 0.79 3.51 -7.80
C GLN A 55 1.00 4.99 -7.52
N GLY A 56 1.52 5.30 -6.35
CA GLY A 56 1.82 6.66 -5.96
C GLY A 56 3.27 7.03 -6.21
N GLY A 57 3.60 8.28 -5.95
CA GLY A 57 4.96 8.77 -5.99
C GLY A 57 5.70 8.46 -4.70
N SER A 58 6.87 9.07 -4.54
CA SER A 58 7.73 8.84 -3.38
C SER A 58 7.35 9.79 -2.25
N HIS A 59 7.27 9.24 -1.05
CA HIS A 59 6.91 10.00 0.15
C HIS A 59 7.93 9.74 1.25
N SER A 60 8.03 10.66 2.20
CA SER A 60 8.99 10.51 3.29
C SER A 60 8.56 9.50 4.33
N THR A 61 7.29 9.10 4.36
CA THR A 61 6.79 8.12 5.33
C THR A 61 5.91 7.09 4.64
N ILE A 62 5.83 5.92 5.28
CA ILE A 62 4.95 4.85 4.79
C ILE A 62 3.50 5.30 4.85
N GLY A 63 3.11 6.00 5.92
CA GLY A 63 1.73 6.48 6.04
C GLY A 63 1.32 7.42 4.92
N ALA A 64 2.21 8.31 4.52
CA ALA A 64 1.92 9.23 3.41
C ALA A 64 1.80 8.48 2.09
N ALA A 65 2.64 7.45 1.88
CA ALA A 65 2.57 6.64 0.67
C ALA A 65 1.24 5.89 0.59
N VAL A 66 0.79 5.33 1.71
CA VAL A 66 -0.50 4.64 1.78
C VAL A 66 -1.65 5.61 1.51
N ARG A 67 -1.58 6.80 2.13
CA ARG A 67 -2.64 7.80 1.99
C ARG A 67 -2.83 8.23 0.54
N GLU A 68 -1.74 8.37 -0.20
CA GLU A 68 -1.86 8.75 -1.61
C GLU A 68 -2.62 7.70 -2.41
N VAL A 69 -2.34 6.43 -2.19
CA VAL A 69 -3.04 5.35 -2.89
C VAL A 69 -4.53 5.39 -2.53
N VAL A 70 -4.84 5.56 -1.24
CA VAL A 70 -6.23 5.65 -0.80
C VAL A 70 -6.94 6.80 -1.49
N GLU A 71 -6.32 7.98 -1.53
CA GLU A 71 -6.94 9.16 -2.14
C GLU A 71 -7.16 8.97 -3.64
N LYS A 72 -6.22 8.32 -4.32
CA LYS A 72 -6.41 8.03 -5.73
C LYS A 72 -7.59 7.09 -5.96
N LEU A 73 -7.73 6.08 -5.12
CA LEU A 73 -8.86 5.15 -5.22
C LEU A 73 -10.17 5.87 -4.91
N GLN A 74 -10.18 6.74 -3.90
CA GLN A 74 -11.38 7.52 -3.59
C GLN A 74 -11.81 8.38 -4.79
N GLY A 75 -10.84 8.96 -5.48
CA GLY A 75 -11.12 9.73 -6.69
C GLY A 75 -11.71 8.89 -7.81
N MET A 76 -11.53 7.58 -7.76
CA MET A 76 -12.09 6.64 -8.74
C MET A 76 -13.44 6.07 -8.31
N GLY A 77 -13.94 6.44 -7.13
CA GLY A 77 -15.22 5.96 -6.66
C GLY A 77 -15.16 4.85 -5.62
N PHE A 78 -13.97 4.47 -5.17
CA PHE A 78 -13.85 3.53 -4.05
C PHE A 78 -14.24 4.23 -2.76
N SER A 79 -14.80 3.48 -1.82
CA SER A 79 -15.31 4.05 -0.57
C SER A 79 -15.11 3.11 0.61
N ARG A 80 -15.32 3.63 1.81
CA ARG A 80 -15.29 2.86 3.06
C ARG A 80 -14.01 2.07 3.21
N MET A 81 -12.89 2.72 2.88
CA MET A 81 -11.61 2.04 2.87
C MET A 81 -10.94 2.04 4.22
N ARG A 82 -10.25 0.94 4.51
CA ARG A 82 -9.42 0.82 5.70
C ARG A 82 -8.23 -0.07 5.37
N THR A 83 -7.16 0.12 6.13
CA THR A 83 -5.94 -0.67 5.96
C THR A 83 -5.42 -1.14 7.29
N ARG A 84 -4.68 -2.25 7.27
CA ARG A 84 -3.86 -2.65 8.42
C ARG A 84 -2.61 -3.36 7.90
N ALA A 85 -1.52 -3.24 8.64
CA ALA A 85 -0.27 -3.87 8.26
C ALA A 85 -0.35 -5.38 8.50
N ASN A 86 0.07 -6.16 7.49
CA ASN A 86 0.16 -7.61 7.59
C ASN A 86 1.60 -8.07 7.73
N PHE A 87 2.51 -7.44 6.99
CA PHE A 87 3.92 -7.77 7.03
C PHE A 87 4.73 -6.49 7.15
N ARG A 88 5.76 -6.53 7.97
CA ARG A 88 6.76 -5.47 8.06
C ARG A 88 8.10 -6.13 7.79
N GLY A 89 8.66 -5.83 6.59
CA GLY A 89 9.76 -6.61 6.09
C GLY A 89 9.30 -8.05 5.82
N THR A 90 9.96 -9.01 6.42
CA THR A 90 9.59 -10.42 6.31
C THR A 90 8.76 -10.90 7.48
N ARG A 91 8.47 -10.03 8.44
CA ARG A 91 7.77 -10.40 9.67
C ARG A 91 6.28 -10.33 9.47
N TYR A 92 5.60 -11.44 9.69
CA TYR A 92 4.14 -11.50 9.66
C TYR A 92 3.57 -10.96 10.96
N LEU A 93 2.66 -10.00 10.87
CA LEU A 93 2.11 -9.33 12.05
C LEU A 93 0.82 -9.97 12.55
N ALA A 94 0.32 -10.96 11.80
CA ALA A 94 -0.95 -11.60 12.10
C ALA A 94 -2.08 -10.57 12.10
N GLU A 95 -3.11 -10.80 12.92
CA GLU A 95 -4.27 -9.91 12.95
C GLU A 95 -4.25 -8.99 14.15
N LYS A 96 -3.05 -8.72 14.66
CA LYS A 96 -2.91 -7.90 15.87
C LYS A 96 -2.89 -6.41 15.58
N GLU A 97 -2.62 -6.03 14.34
CA GLU A 97 -2.55 -4.61 13.99
C GLU A 97 -3.95 -4.02 13.90
N THR A 98 -4.08 -2.78 14.35
CA THR A 98 -5.35 -2.08 14.32
C THR A 98 -5.65 -1.60 12.91
N TRP A 99 -6.92 -1.68 12.53
CA TRP A 99 -7.38 -1.09 11.27
C TRP A 99 -7.29 0.43 11.35
N ILE A 100 -6.91 1.05 10.25
CA ILE A 100 -6.93 2.49 10.06
C ILE A 100 -8.02 2.79 9.05
N ASP A 101 -9.02 3.56 9.47
CA ASP A 101 -10.13 3.93 8.59
C ASP A 101 -9.80 5.22 7.84
N TYR A 102 -10.23 5.28 6.60
CA TYR A 102 -10.07 6.47 5.77
C TYR A 102 -11.45 7.00 5.42
N PRO A 103 -11.86 8.12 6.03
CA PRO A 103 -13.19 8.66 5.78
C PRO A 103 -13.38 8.99 4.30
N ASP A 104 -14.60 8.75 3.82
CA ASP A 104 -14.93 9.11 2.44
C ASP A 104 -14.90 10.64 2.30
N PRO A 105 -14.51 11.14 1.11
CA PRO A 105 -14.55 12.58 0.86
C PRO A 105 -15.98 13.11 0.98
N ALA A 106 -16.11 14.31 1.47
CA ALA A 106 -17.42 14.96 1.63
C ALA A 106 -18.03 15.32 0.28
#